data_c8b922f6a20c4533ff2e21e0f5770ee1
#
_entry.id   c8b922f6a20c4533ff2e21e0f5770ee1
#
_cell.length_a   1.000
_cell.length_b   1.000
_cell.length_c   1.000
_cell.angle_alpha   90.00
_cell.angle_beta   90.00
_cell.angle_gamma   90.00
#
_symmetry.space_group_name_H-M   'P 1'
#
loop_
_entity.id
_entity.type
_entity.pdbx_description
1 polymer ?
#
loop_
_entity_poly.entity_id
_entity_poly.type
_entity_poly.pdbx_seq_one_letter_code
_entity_poly.pdbx_strand_id
1 'polypeptide(L)'
;NDIPMSEVAPGEFAITIPLADIGTFRAKACYFPANSKKPEWPEGDDVIIKTAPAWTAAHTSVYTAFPRQFHPAFISKADNPLPQSDALNEHDRNGWTIIPPSGTFRNLIKKLDTILGTERFRIIQLLPIHPTPTTYAKMGRYGSPFAGTDFLAVDPALAEFDTGATPLDQFRELVNAVH
;
A
#
# COMPACT_ATOMS: atom_id res chain seq x y z
N ASN A 1 -7.34 -27.85 16.53
CA ASN A 1 -7.79 -27.96 17.90
C ASN A 1 -9.31 -28.04 17.89
N ASP A 2 -9.88 -29.10 18.49
CA ASP A 2 -11.32 -29.26 18.62
C ASP A 2 -11.78 -28.48 19.86
N ILE A 3 -12.81 -27.66 19.69
CA ILE A 3 -13.36 -26.84 20.77
C ILE A 3 -14.82 -27.24 20.94
N PRO A 4 -15.24 -27.71 22.14
CA PRO A 4 -16.59 -28.15 22.34
C PRO A 4 -17.59 -26.99 22.31
N MET A 5 -18.73 -27.20 21.67
CA MET A 5 -19.85 -26.27 21.67
C MET A 5 -20.78 -26.54 22.87
N SER A 6 -21.46 -25.52 23.34
CA SER A 6 -22.48 -25.63 24.35
C SER A 6 -23.87 -25.61 23.74
N GLU A 7 -24.79 -26.41 24.24
CA GLU A 7 -26.19 -26.36 23.84
C GLU A 7 -26.82 -25.07 24.40
N VAL A 8 -27.36 -24.25 23.51
CA VAL A 8 -27.99 -22.96 23.85
C VAL A 8 -29.52 -23.02 23.76
N ALA A 9 -30.04 -23.96 23.00
CA ALA A 9 -31.44 -24.30 22.91
C ALA A 9 -31.58 -25.78 22.49
N PRO A 10 -32.71 -26.44 22.62
CA PRO A 10 -32.88 -27.84 22.25
C PRO A 10 -32.42 -28.12 20.82
N GLY A 11 -31.32 -28.87 20.67
CA GLY A 11 -30.72 -29.20 19.39
C GLY A 11 -29.89 -28.09 18.75
N GLU A 12 -29.69 -26.92 19.39
CA GLU A 12 -28.86 -25.82 18.92
C GLU A 12 -27.59 -25.71 19.76
N PHE A 13 -26.46 -25.72 19.11
CA PHE A 13 -25.15 -25.64 19.75
C PHE A 13 -24.41 -24.41 19.27
N ALA A 14 -23.78 -23.70 20.17
CA ALA A 14 -22.99 -22.49 19.85
C ALA A 14 -21.69 -22.45 20.64
N ILE A 15 -20.75 -21.70 20.09
CA ILE A 15 -19.49 -21.37 20.72
C ILE A 15 -19.04 -19.96 20.29
N THR A 16 -18.45 -19.23 21.20
CA THR A 16 -17.75 -17.99 20.93
C THR A 16 -16.24 -18.25 20.98
N ILE A 17 -15.57 -18.06 19.87
CA ILE A 17 -14.12 -18.28 19.75
C ILE A 17 -13.43 -16.92 19.72
N PRO A 18 -12.62 -16.56 20.75
CA PRO A 18 -11.81 -15.36 20.69
C PRO A 18 -10.69 -15.59 19.66
N LEU A 19 -10.59 -14.72 18.64
CA LEU A 19 -9.51 -14.73 17.67
C LEU A 19 -8.49 -13.66 18.06
N ALA A 20 -7.38 -14.09 18.64
CA ALA A 20 -6.30 -13.21 19.08
C ALA A 20 -5.29 -12.89 17.96
N ASP A 21 -5.21 -13.76 16.95
CA ASP A 21 -4.26 -13.63 15.86
C ASP A 21 -4.87 -13.03 14.60
N ILE A 22 -4.08 -12.28 13.87
CA ILE A 22 -4.43 -11.74 12.56
C ILE A 22 -4.22 -12.84 11.52
N GLY A 23 -5.19 -13.05 10.64
CA GLY A 23 -5.04 -14.03 9.58
C GLY A 23 -6.35 -14.52 8.99
N THR A 24 -6.24 -15.60 8.22
CA THR A 24 -7.38 -16.31 7.65
C THR A 24 -7.47 -17.68 8.27
N PHE A 25 -8.56 -17.93 8.97
CA PHE A 25 -8.84 -19.19 9.65
C PHE A 25 -9.94 -19.94 8.92
N ARG A 26 -9.92 -21.26 9.07
CA ARG A 26 -10.98 -22.13 8.58
C ARG A 26 -11.59 -22.87 9.78
N ALA A 27 -12.89 -22.90 9.85
CA ALA A 27 -13.63 -23.59 10.91
C ALA A 27 -14.73 -24.44 10.28
N LYS A 28 -14.95 -25.63 10.85
CA LYS A 28 -16.04 -26.50 10.49
C LYS A 28 -16.53 -27.20 11.75
N ALA A 29 -17.83 -27.19 11.98
CA ALA A 29 -18.41 -27.96 13.06
C ALA A 29 -18.43 -29.45 12.68
N CYS A 30 -18.22 -30.32 13.66
CA CYS A 30 -18.47 -31.76 13.51
C CYS A 30 -19.35 -32.27 14.66
N TYR A 31 -20.02 -33.34 14.42
CA TYR A 31 -20.87 -34.00 15.41
C TYR A 31 -20.30 -35.37 15.77
N PHE A 32 -20.30 -35.71 17.02
CA PHE A 32 -19.95 -37.04 17.50
C PHE A 32 -21.21 -37.78 17.94
N PRO A 33 -21.69 -38.79 17.20
CA PRO A 33 -22.81 -39.62 17.65
C PRO A 33 -22.52 -40.31 18.98
N ALA A 34 -23.53 -40.43 19.85
CA ALA A 34 -23.37 -40.97 21.19
C ALA A 34 -22.66 -42.32 21.25
N ASN A 35 -22.80 -43.15 20.21
CA ASN A 35 -22.21 -44.49 20.12
C ASN A 35 -21.01 -44.58 19.18
N SER A 36 -20.45 -43.45 18.74
CA SER A 36 -19.34 -43.40 17.79
C SER A 36 -18.21 -42.49 18.28
N LYS A 37 -16.98 -42.97 18.13
CA LYS A 37 -15.77 -42.13 18.33
C LYS A 37 -15.34 -41.42 17.05
N LYS A 38 -16.06 -41.61 15.94
CA LYS A 38 -15.73 -40.95 14.68
C LYS A 38 -16.61 -39.72 14.52
N PRO A 39 -16.03 -38.55 14.18
CA PRO A 39 -16.81 -37.37 13.90
C PRO A 39 -17.55 -37.52 12.57
N GLU A 40 -18.76 -37.00 12.54
CA GLU A 40 -19.51 -36.77 11.31
C GLU A 40 -19.43 -35.31 10.95
N TRP A 41 -19.05 -35.05 9.68
CA TRP A 41 -18.85 -33.73 9.15
C TRP A 41 -20.01 -33.36 8.24
N PRO A 42 -20.57 -32.15 8.35
CA PRO A 42 -21.58 -31.69 7.41
C PRO A 42 -20.99 -31.54 6.00
N GLU A 43 -21.85 -31.69 5.02
CA GLU A 43 -21.46 -31.38 3.63
C GLU A 43 -21.17 -29.89 3.45
N GLY A 44 -20.43 -29.56 2.38
CA GLY A 44 -20.08 -28.20 2.02
C GLY A 44 -18.70 -27.77 2.50
N ASP A 45 -18.37 -26.51 2.22
CA ASP A 45 -17.05 -25.94 2.51
C ASP A 45 -16.89 -25.52 3.98
N ASP A 46 -15.64 -25.32 4.38
CA ASP A 46 -15.30 -24.73 5.68
C ASP A 46 -15.74 -23.27 5.74
N VAL A 47 -16.14 -22.82 6.90
CA VAL A 47 -16.36 -21.39 7.15
C VAL A 47 -15.01 -20.67 7.20
N ILE A 48 -14.88 -19.66 6.36
CA ILE A 48 -13.66 -18.83 6.33
C ILE A 48 -13.86 -17.61 7.22
N ILE A 49 -13.00 -17.49 8.23
CA ILE A 49 -13.00 -16.37 9.17
C ILE A 49 -11.73 -15.56 8.93
N LYS A 50 -11.89 -14.27 8.60
CA LYS A 50 -10.75 -13.35 8.40
C LYS A 50 -10.69 -12.37 9.55
N THR A 51 -9.52 -12.27 10.16
CA THR A 51 -9.24 -11.26 11.18
C THR A 51 -8.20 -10.27 10.65
N ALA A 52 -8.45 -9.01 10.90
CA ALA A 52 -7.56 -7.90 10.55
C ALA A 52 -7.25 -7.09 11.81
N PRO A 53 -6.15 -6.33 11.84
CA PRO A 53 -5.86 -5.45 12.96
C PRO A 53 -7.02 -4.49 13.24
N ALA A 54 -7.33 -4.23 14.50
CA ALA A 54 -8.43 -3.35 14.89
C ALA A 54 -8.29 -1.92 14.30
N TRP A 55 -7.05 -1.46 14.09
CA TRP A 55 -6.78 -0.16 13.48
C TRP A 55 -7.11 -0.10 11.97
N THR A 56 -7.35 -1.23 11.30
CA THR A 56 -7.82 -1.31 9.92
C THR A 56 -9.35 -1.34 9.80
N ALA A 57 -10.06 -1.36 10.93
CA ALA A 57 -11.51 -1.35 10.96
C ALA A 57 -12.09 -0.03 10.41
N ALA A 58 -13.42 0.00 10.25
CA ALA A 58 -14.16 1.17 9.76
C ALA A 58 -13.68 2.47 10.40
N HIS A 59 -13.57 3.54 9.61
CA HIS A 59 -13.06 4.88 9.95
C HIS A 59 -11.54 5.08 9.79
N THR A 60 -10.80 4.14 9.21
CA THR A 60 -9.41 4.36 8.85
C THR A 60 -9.33 5.12 7.53
N SER A 61 -8.68 6.28 7.56
CA SER A 61 -8.41 7.06 6.36
C SER A 61 -7.08 6.64 5.73
N VAL A 62 -7.07 6.51 4.40
CA VAL A 62 -5.89 6.16 3.61
C VAL A 62 -5.48 7.36 2.76
N TYR A 63 -4.23 7.77 2.89
CA TYR A 63 -3.62 8.79 2.04
C TYR A 63 -2.89 8.11 0.89
N THR A 64 -3.38 8.29 -0.34
CA THR A 64 -2.68 7.79 -1.53
C THR A 64 -1.65 8.80 -1.98
N ALA A 65 -0.37 8.45 -1.86
CA ALA A 65 0.74 9.31 -2.20
C ALA A 65 1.40 8.89 -3.52
N PHE A 66 1.59 9.87 -4.39
CA PHE A 66 2.47 9.76 -5.55
C PHE A 66 3.74 10.56 -5.27
N PRO A 67 4.88 9.93 -4.91
CA PRO A 67 6.08 10.64 -4.44
C PRO A 67 6.54 11.74 -5.39
N ARG A 68 6.41 11.55 -6.69
CA ARG A 68 6.80 12.54 -7.72
C ARG A 68 6.10 13.89 -7.57
N GLN A 69 4.91 13.95 -6.96
CA GLN A 69 4.17 15.19 -6.74
C GLN A 69 4.65 15.99 -5.52
N PHE A 70 5.56 15.45 -4.73
CA PHE A 70 6.06 16.10 -3.51
C PHE A 70 7.27 17.00 -3.74
N HIS A 71 7.64 17.25 -5.01
CA HIS A 71 8.72 18.22 -5.31
C HIS A 71 8.34 19.61 -4.75
N PRO A 72 9.28 20.31 -4.09
CA PRO A 72 9.01 21.63 -3.51
C PRO A 72 8.40 22.64 -4.48
N ALA A 73 8.77 22.61 -5.75
CA ALA A 73 8.22 23.48 -6.78
C ALA A 73 6.70 23.26 -7.06
N PHE A 74 6.14 22.09 -6.70
CA PHE A 74 4.70 21.84 -6.84
C PHE A 74 3.91 22.27 -5.59
N ILE A 75 4.61 22.40 -4.46
CA ILE A 75 3.99 22.68 -3.16
C ILE A 75 3.97 24.18 -2.89
N SER A 76 4.99 24.92 -3.33
CA SER A 76 5.01 26.37 -3.24
C SER A 76 4.35 26.97 -4.49
N LYS A 77 3.17 27.54 -4.34
CA LYS A 77 2.51 28.29 -5.43
C LYS A 77 3.25 29.57 -5.83
N ALA A 78 4.33 29.90 -5.14
CA ALA A 78 4.78 31.28 -5.17
C ALA A 78 5.87 31.60 -6.18
N ASP A 79 6.92 30.79 -6.40
CA ASP A 79 8.10 31.42 -7.02
C ASP A 79 8.97 30.52 -7.94
N ASN A 80 8.51 29.36 -8.35
CA ASN A 80 9.28 28.57 -9.28
C ASN A 80 8.42 28.16 -10.47
N PRO A 81 8.41 28.93 -11.58
CA PRO A 81 7.68 28.51 -12.75
C PRO A 81 8.26 27.18 -13.21
N LEU A 82 7.42 26.14 -13.23
CA LEU A 82 7.71 24.94 -14.02
C LEU A 82 8.21 25.44 -15.38
N PRO A 83 9.24 24.81 -15.97
CA PRO A 83 9.71 25.18 -17.30
C PRO A 83 8.50 25.40 -18.19
N GLN A 84 8.43 26.56 -18.87
CA GLN A 84 7.24 26.93 -19.65
C GLN A 84 6.88 25.77 -20.56
N SER A 85 5.61 25.42 -20.58
CA SER A 85 5.07 24.29 -21.35
C SER A 85 5.52 24.32 -22.80
N ASP A 86 5.70 25.52 -23.37
CA ASP A 86 6.10 25.73 -24.75
C ASP A 86 7.55 25.31 -25.02
N ALA A 87 8.48 25.63 -24.14
CA ALA A 87 9.89 25.19 -24.27
C ALA A 87 10.00 23.66 -24.16
N LEU A 88 9.23 23.04 -23.25
CA LEU A 88 9.20 21.58 -23.13
C LEU A 88 8.58 20.92 -24.37
N ASN A 89 7.53 21.51 -24.93
CA ASN A 89 6.88 21.02 -26.12
C ASN A 89 7.78 21.18 -27.36
N GLU A 90 8.62 22.22 -27.42
CA GLU A 90 9.58 22.41 -28.48
C GLU A 90 10.68 21.34 -28.44
N HIS A 91 11.20 21.02 -27.26
CA HIS A 91 12.14 19.90 -27.07
C HIS A 91 11.52 18.58 -27.50
N ASP A 92 10.27 18.29 -27.12
CA ASP A 92 9.58 17.08 -27.52
C ASP A 92 9.43 16.97 -29.05
N ARG A 93 9.12 18.10 -29.75
CA ARG A 93 9.08 18.14 -31.24
C ARG A 93 10.43 17.87 -31.88
N ASN A 94 11.50 18.24 -31.21
CA ASN A 94 12.87 18.02 -31.67
C ASN A 94 13.44 16.64 -31.24
N GLY A 95 12.61 15.75 -30.70
CA GLY A 95 12.99 14.40 -30.30
C GLY A 95 13.67 14.30 -28.92
N TRP A 96 13.67 15.37 -28.14
CA TRP A 96 14.24 15.40 -26.80
C TRP A 96 13.18 15.46 -25.75
N THR A 97 13.12 14.46 -24.87
CA THR A 97 12.21 14.49 -23.74
C THR A 97 12.94 14.96 -22.48
N ILE A 98 12.55 16.12 -21.97
CA ILE A 98 13.01 16.60 -20.68
C ILE A 98 12.07 16.05 -19.61
N ILE A 99 12.63 15.32 -18.63
CA ILE A 99 11.91 14.88 -17.45
C ILE A 99 11.94 16.05 -16.45
N PRO A 100 10.78 16.62 -16.07
CA PRO A 100 10.76 17.70 -15.09
C PRO A 100 11.24 17.19 -13.72
N PRO A 101 11.67 18.09 -12.83
CA PRO A 101 12.01 17.72 -11.46
C PRO A 101 10.88 16.91 -10.82
N SER A 102 11.23 15.81 -10.22
CA SER A 102 10.30 14.90 -9.55
C SER A 102 10.47 15.02 -8.04
N GLY A 103 9.36 14.87 -7.28
CA GLY A 103 9.44 14.65 -5.86
C GLY A 103 10.08 13.31 -5.55
N THR A 104 10.67 13.21 -4.37
CA THR A 104 11.42 12.08 -3.89
C THR A 104 10.83 11.50 -2.61
N PHE A 105 11.30 10.34 -2.18
CA PHE A 105 10.92 9.77 -0.88
C PHE A 105 11.23 10.75 0.27
N ARG A 106 12.37 11.42 0.25
CA ARG A 106 12.74 12.41 1.28
C ARG A 106 11.87 13.66 1.24
N ASN A 107 11.36 14.05 0.07
CA ASN A 107 10.37 15.12 -0.02
C ASN A 107 9.04 14.70 0.63
N LEU A 108 8.61 13.45 0.46
CA LEU A 108 7.41 12.93 1.13
C LEU A 108 7.63 12.85 2.65
N ILE A 109 8.80 12.40 3.11
CA ILE A 109 9.14 12.38 4.55
C ILE A 109 8.92 13.77 5.17
N LYS A 110 9.37 14.84 4.52
CA LYS A 110 9.18 16.23 5.01
C LYS A 110 7.70 16.65 5.13
N LYS A 111 6.76 15.88 4.61
CA LYS A 111 5.32 16.14 4.67
C LYS A 111 4.54 15.23 5.63
N LEU A 112 5.21 14.27 6.24
CA LEU A 112 4.55 13.30 7.13
C LEU A 112 3.86 13.99 8.31
N ASP A 113 4.45 15.03 8.91
CA ASP A 113 3.83 15.78 10.00
C ASP A 113 2.49 16.41 9.60
N THR A 114 2.36 16.84 8.33
CA THR A 114 1.09 17.33 7.81
C THR A 114 0.11 16.19 7.60
N ILE A 115 0.52 15.13 6.89
CA ILE A 115 -0.34 14.02 6.48
C ILE A 115 -0.84 13.23 7.70
N LEU A 116 0.08 12.86 8.60
CA LEU A 116 -0.23 12.02 9.76
C LEU A 116 -0.70 12.84 10.96
N GLY A 117 -0.08 14.00 11.19
CA GLY A 117 -0.36 14.85 12.34
C GLY A 117 -1.58 15.75 12.12
N THR A 118 -1.54 16.64 11.12
CA THR A 118 -2.59 17.64 10.89
C THR A 118 -3.82 17.02 10.23
N GLU A 119 -3.63 16.28 9.14
CA GLU A 119 -4.74 15.67 8.36
C GLU A 119 -5.21 14.34 8.96
N ARG A 120 -4.46 13.77 9.89
CA ARG A 120 -4.80 12.56 10.67
C ARG A 120 -5.06 11.30 9.84
N PHE A 121 -4.40 11.18 8.71
CA PHE A 121 -4.39 9.91 7.99
C PHE A 121 -3.66 8.83 8.79
N ARG A 122 -4.12 7.59 8.70
CA ARG A 122 -3.57 6.45 9.45
C ARG A 122 -2.78 5.49 8.59
N ILE A 123 -2.99 5.54 7.30
CA ILE A 123 -2.32 4.67 6.33
C ILE A 123 -1.82 5.55 5.19
N ILE A 124 -0.59 5.31 4.76
CA ILE A 124 -0.04 5.86 3.52
C ILE A 124 0.03 4.72 2.51
N GLN A 125 -0.68 4.88 1.41
CA GLN A 125 -0.59 4.00 0.24
C GLN A 125 0.25 4.70 -0.82
N LEU A 126 1.41 4.15 -1.15
CA LEU A 126 2.20 4.65 -2.26
C LEU A 126 1.66 4.13 -3.60
N LEU A 127 1.62 4.98 -4.61
CA LEU A 127 1.58 4.49 -5.99
C LEU A 127 2.86 3.70 -6.29
N PRO A 128 2.85 2.80 -7.29
CA PRO A 128 3.98 1.94 -7.58
C PRO A 128 5.30 2.71 -7.68
N ILE A 129 6.33 2.19 -7.03
CA ILE A 129 7.66 2.82 -6.91
C ILE A 129 8.71 2.20 -7.85
N HIS A 130 8.26 1.31 -8.73
CA HIS A 130 9.12 0.63 -9.69
C HIS A 130 9.56 1.56 -10.83
N PRO A 131 10.71 1.30 -11.47
CA PRO A 131 11.13 2.01 -12.65
C PRO A 131 10.06 1.97 -13.75
N THR A 132 9.86 3.09 -14.41
CA THR A 132 8.92 3.25 -15.52
C THR A 132 9.66 3.51 -16.82
N PRO A 133 9.07 3.26 -18.01
CA PRO A 133 9.70 3.55 -19.28
C PRO A 133 10.11 5.02 -19.36
N THR A 134 11.34 5.27 -19.82
CA THR A 134 11.90 6.62 -19.97
C THR A 134 11.87 7.14 -21.40
N THR A 135 11.84 6.24 -22.40
CA THR A 135 11.91 6.58 -23.82
C THR A 135 10.69 6.03 -24.58
N TYR A 136 10.65 4.71 -24.77
CA TYR A 136 9.54 4.06 -25.48
C TYR A 136 8.41 3.70 -24.51
N ALA A 137 7.17 3.73 -25.00
CA ALA A 137 5.95 3.45 -24.22
C ALA A 137 5.78 4.34 -22.96
N LYS A 138 6.50 5.46 -22.90
CA LYS A 138 6.37 6.45 -21.84
C LYS A 138 5.02 7.16 -21.99
N MET A 139 4.22 7.15 -20.91
CA MET A 139 2.96 7.87 -20.85
C MET A 139 3.16 9.20 -20.09
N GLY A 140 2.99 10.31 -20.81
CA GLY A 140 3.22 11.64 -20.26
C GLY A 140 4.71 11.89 -19.95
N ARG A 141 5.02 12.97 -19.24
CA ARG A 141 6.42 13.37 -18.98
C ARG A 141 7.11 12.50 -17.94
N TYR A 142 6.40 11.97 -17.00
CA TYR A 142 6.94 11.15 -15.91
C TYR A 142 6.82 9.63 -16.13
N GLY A 143 6.06 9.22 -17.13
CA GLY A 143 5.64 7.84 -17.26
C GLY A 143 4.49 7.50 -16.28
N SER A 144 3.79 6.40 -16.55
CA SER A 144 2.79 5.88 -15.65
C SER A 144 3.43 5.06 -14.53
N PRO A 145 3.13 5.31 -13.25
CA PRO A 145 3.65 4.48 -12.17
C PRO A 145 3.20 3.02 -12.26
N PHE A 146 2.10 2.77 -13.00
CA PHE A 146 1.58 1.41 -13.20
C PHE A 146 2.24 0.65 -14.36
N ALA A 147 3.09 1.32 -15.15
CA ALA A 147 3.84 0.71 -16.24
C ALA A 147 5.27 0.35 -15.80
N GLY A 148 5.38 -0.43 -14.71
CA GLY A 148 6.69 -0.85 -14.18
C GLY A 148 7.47 -1.71 -15.18
N THR A 149 8.74 -1.42 -15.37
CA THR A 149 9.67 -2.17 -16.23
C THR A 149 10.52 -3.18 -15.47
N ASP A 150 10.67 -2.98 -14.15
CA ASP A 150 11.40 -3.87 -13.25
C ASP A 150 10.72 -3.89 -11.87
N PHE A 151 10.08 -4.98 -11.53
CA PHE A 151 9.37 -5.14 -10.25
C PHE A 151 10.29 -5.48 -9.07
N LEU A 152 11.57 -5.67 -9.30
CA LEU A 152 12.56 -5.94 -8.27
C LEU A 152 13.39 -4.70 -7.90
N ALA A 153 13.21 -3.59 -8.61
CA ALA A 153 13.94 -2.36 -8.40
C ALA A 153 13.04 -1.21 -7.94
N VAL A 154 13.66 -0.24 -7.27
CA VAL A 154 13.06 1.05 -6.95
C VAL A 154 13.48 2.06 -8.00
N ASP A 155 12.52 2.87 -8.48
CA ASP A 155 12.80 3.91 -9.49
C ASP A 155 13.81 4.94 -8.94
N PRO A 156 14.99 5.07 -9.58
CA PRO A 156 16.00 6.05 -9.16
C PRO A 156 15.49 7.50 -9.19
N ALA A 157 14.48 7.80 -10.02
CA ALA A 157 13.89 9.14 -10.08
C ALA A 157 13.07 9.51 -8.82
N LEU A 158 12.78 8.55 -7.96
CA LEU A 158 12.11 8.77 -6.67
C LEU A 158 13.10 9.00 -5.52
N ALA A 159 14.40 8.97 -5.79
CA ALA A 159 15.45 9.21 -4.80
C ALA A 159 16.19 10.51 -5.07
N GLU A 160 16.72 11.14 -4.03
CA GLU A 160 17.68 12.23 -4.16
C GLU A 160 19.07 11.66 -4.48
N PHE A 161 19.90 12.43 -5.21
CA PHE A 161 21.29 12.03 -5.40
C PHE A 161 22.01 12.02 -4.06
N ASP A 162 22.49 10.86 -3.66
CA ASP A 162 23.20 10.64 -2.41
C ASP A 162 24.22 9.49 -2.60
N THR A 163 25.50 9.78 -2.36
CA THR A 163 26.56 8.78 -2.48
C THR A 163 26.55 7.74 -1.36
N GLY A 164 25.85 8.03 -0.26
CA GLY A 164 25.75 7.17 0.91
C GLY A 164 24.46 6.35 1.00
N ALA A 165 23.48 6.62 0.10
CA ALA A 165 22.18 5.95 0.18
C ALA A 165 21.64 5.63 -1.23
N THR A 166 21.36 4.36 -1.46
CA THR A 166 20.71 3.90 -2.70
C THR A 166 19.23 4.32 -2.73
N PRO A 167 18.56 4.27 -3.90
CA PRO A 167 17.10 4.47 -3.97
C PRO A 167 16.31 3.54 -3.02
N LEU A 168 16.75 2.30 -2.85
CA LEU A 168 16.14 1.36 -1.92
C LEU A 168 16.35 1.79 -0.46
N ASP A 169 17.53 2.33 -0.13
CA ASP A 169 17.79 2.81 1.23
C ASP A 169 16.92 4.02 1.56
N GLN A 170 16.75 4.96 0.62
CA GLN A 170 15.84 6.10 0.81
C GLN A 170 14.37 5.68 0.89
N PHE A 171 13.97 4.61 0.20
CA PHE A 171 12.64 4.02 0.40
C PHE A 171 12.50 3.43 1.81
N ARG A 172 13.53 2.76 2.32
CA ARG A 172 13.54 2.26 3.70
C ARG A 172 13.50 3.40 4.73
N GLU A 173 14.18 4.53 4.45
CA GLU A 173 14.06 5.75 5.27
C GLU A 173 12.60 6.20 5.38
N LEU A 174 11.88 6.24 4.25
CA LEU A 174 10.45 6.59 4.23
C LEU A 174 9.61 5.60 5.05
N VAL A 175 9.81 4.29 4.86
CA VAL A 175 9.09 3.27 5.62
C VAL A 175 9.32 3.44 7.12
N ASN A 176 10.57 3.63 7.54
CA ASN A 176 10.91 3.84 8.94
C ASN A 176 10.32 5.14 9.52
N ALA A 177 10.22 6.20 8.69
CA ALA A 177 9.65 7.47 9.13
C ALA A 177 8.12 7.43 9.27
N VAL A 178 7.44 6.56 8.54
CA VAL A 178 5.98 6.38 8.61
C VAL A 178 5.59 5.53 9.83
N HIS A 179 6.42 4.55 10.22
CA HIS A 179 6.19 3.65 11.36
C HIS A 179 6.63 4.27 12.68
#